data_7db5d9b6be1e2e952a35dc3ade47c5d5
#
_entry.id   7db5d9b6be1e2e952a35dc3ade47c5d5
#
_cell.length_a   1.000
_cell.length_b   1.000
_cell.length_c   1.000
_cell.angle_alpha   90.00
_cell.angle_beta   90.00
_cell.angle_gamma   90.00
#
_symmetry.space_group_name_H-M   'P 1'
#
loop_
_entity.id
_entity.type
_entity.pdbx_description
1 polymer ?
#
loop_
_entity_poly.entity_id
_entity_poly.type
_entity_poly.pdbx_seq_one_letter_code
_entity_poly.pdbx_strand_id
1 'polypeptide(L)'
;MTPHISVIIPAYHAHETIARAVASIRNAGVPMAQVQVVIAPDDGQDYTYLAGQAQNITIATSAEVRSGAGPARNRALQAAKADYVAFLDADDTWEDLYLAELLPLAQKFGAAFGSTSILDQGQEILRLPLQNNLSFADFARSGASFHPVVSRMNAGPFINRPAQDIMHSLEVVALYGNAVPVSQAAYQLHLNPLSTTADSNFSRRATAAYEAYVQDIRLGKTRIPAAYHEDTVAVFHAKSRLNRAYTDAGGTQSYYQFIAAMRPC
;
A
#
# COMPACT_ATOMS: atom_id res chain seq x y z
N MET A 1 -8.90 0.07 26.49
CA MET A 1 -7.42 0.15 26.28
C MET A 1 -7.18 0.92 24.97
N THR A 2 -6.14 1.72 24.91
CA THR A 2 -5.72 2.36 23.66
C THR A 2 -5.10 1.30 22.75
N PRO A 3 -5.47 1.20 21.46
CA PRO A 3 -4.85 0.23 20.55
C PRO A 3 -3.39 0.60 20.31
N HIS A 4 -2.56 -0.39 20.05
CA HIS A 4 -1.14 -0.20 19.71
C HIS A 4 -0.94 0.13 18.23
N ILE A 5 -1.85 -0.37 17.38
CA ILE A 5 -1.81 -0.15 15.92
C ILE A 5 -3.22 0.00 15.36
N SER A 6 -3.40 0.92 14.39
CA SER A 6 -4.60 1.04 13.59
C SER A 6 -4.35 0.55 12.17
N VAL A 7 -5.15 -0.40 11.69
CA VAL A 7 -5.10 -0.93 10.32
C VAL A 7 -6.08 -0.15 9.46
N ILE A 8 -5.60 0.45 8.39
CA ILE A 8 -6.33 1.34 7.49
C ILE A 8 -6.73 0.58 6.24
N ILE A 9 -8.04 0.44 6.00
CA ILE A 9 -8.61 -0.32 4.89
C ILE A 9 -9.53 0.59 4.06
N PRO A 10 -9.12 1.06 2.88
CA PRO A 10 -10.05 1.65 1.92
C PRO A 10 -10.92 0.55 1.32
N ALA A 11 -12.23 0.73 1.19
CA ALA A 11 -13.15 -0.28 0.66
C ALA A 11 -13.97 0.29 -0.51
N TYR A 12 -13.86 -0.35 -1.67
CA TYR A 12 -14.62 -0.04 -2.87
C TYR A 12 -15.02 -1.32 -3.60
N HIS A 13 -16.31 -1.64 -3.65
CA HIS A 13 -16.84 -2.91 -4.19
C HIS A 13 -16.17 -4.15 -3.59
N ALA A 14 -15.90 -4.13 -2.27
CA ALA A 14 -15.04 -5.11 -1.60
C ALA A 14 -15.81 -6.18 -0.80
N HIS A 15 -17.13 -6.31 -0.96
CA HIS A 15 -17.95 -7.24 -0.16
C HIS A 15 -17.48 -8.70 -0.21
N GLU A 16 -16.95 -9.14 -1.35
CA GLU A 16 -16.48 -10.52 -1.53
C GLU A 16 -15.09 -10.78 -0.93
N THR A 17 -14.29 -9.72 -0.75
CA THR A 17 -12.86 -9.85 -0.39
C THR A 17 -12.54 -9.37 1.01
N ILE A 18 -13.21 -8.33 1.50
CA ILE A 18 -12.88 -7.64 2.75
C ILE A 18 -12.92 -8.54 3.99
N ALA A 19 -13.78 -9.56 4.00
CA ALA A 19 -13.83 -10.51 5.11
C ALA A 19 -12.52 -11.31 5.23
N ARG A 20 -11.90 -11.67 4.10
CA ARG A 20 -10.61 -12.34 4.03
C ARG A 20 -9.49 -11.39 4.48
N ALA A 21 -9.51 -10.13 4.05
CA ALA A 21 -8.57 -9.11 4.49
C ALA A 21 -8.61 -8.93 6.02
N VAL A 22 -9.80 -8.74 6.60
CA VAL A 22 -9.99 -8.62 8.06
C VAL A 22 -9.58 -9.91 8.80
N ALA A 23 -9.83 -11.09 8.22
CA ALA A 23 -9.42 -12.36 8.83
C ALA A 23 -7.89 -12.49 8.91
N SER A 24 -7.13 -12.03 7.91
CA SER A 24 -5.67 -12.07 7.93
C SER A 24 -5.05 -11.22 9.05
N ILE A 25 -5.72 -10.13 9.46
CA ILE A 25 -5.27 -9.29 10.58
C ILE A 25 -5.25 -10.08 11.89
N ARG A 26 -6.19 -11.04 12.08
CA ARG A 26 -6.26 -11.86 13.30
C ARG A 26 -5.02 -12.75 13.48
N ASN A 27 -4.41 -13.15 12.37
CA ASN A 27 -3.20 -13.99 12.34
C ASN A 27 -1.91 -13.18 12.31
N ALA A 28 -1.98 -11.85 12.22
CA ALA A 28 -0.82 -10.99 12.11
C ALA A 28 0.04 -10.91 13.40
N GLY A 29 -0.27 -11.71 14.43
CA GLY A 29 0.57 -11.92 15.61
C GLY A 29 0.47 -10.83 16.69
N VAL A 30 -0.44 -9.85 16.55
CA VAL A 30 -0.78 -8.87 17.59
C VAL A 30 -2.19 -9.16 18.10
N PRO A 31 -2.40 -9.25 19.43
CA PRO A 31 -3.75 -9.51 19.98
C PRO A 31 -4.76 -8.50 19.47
N MET A 32 -5.91 -8.97 18.99
CA MET A 32 -6.96 -8.10 18.42
C MET A 32 -7.45 -7.00 19.37
N ALA A 33 -7.34 -7.18 20.67
CA ALA A 33 -7.64 -6.14 21.66
C ALA A 33 -6.68 -4.93 21.58
N GLN A 34 -5.52 -5.10 20.96
CA GLN A 34 -4.50 -4.07 20.73
C GLN A 34 -4.51 -3.52 19.30
N VAL A 35 -5.40 -4.02 18.44
CA VAL A 35 -5.54 -3.60 17.05
C VAL A 35 -6.86 -2.85 16.87
N GLN A 36 -6.83 -1.68 16.27
CA GLN A 36 -8.02 -1.05 15.70
C GLN A 36 -8.04 -1.31 14.20
N VAL A 37 -9.15 -1.77 13.65
CA VAL A 37 -9.36 -1.86 12.21
C VAL A 37 -10.27 -0.70 11.78
N VAL A 38 -9.81 0.14 10.86
CA VAL A 38 -10.59 1.28 10.35
C VAL A 38 -10.86 1.06 8.87
N ILE A 39 -12.12 0.81 8.55
CA ILE A 39 -12.60 0.59 7.19
C ILE A 39 -13.24 1.88 6.69
N ALA A 40 -12.81 2.38 5.53
CA ALA A 40 -13.36 3.57 4.88
C ALA A 40 -14.06 3.20 3.56
N PRO A 41 -15.39 2.98 3.57
CA PRO A 41 -16.18 2.76 2.36
C PRO A 41 -16.12 3.96 1.42
N ASP A 42 -15.98 3.69 0.11
CA ASP A 42 -15.94 4.73 -0.94
C ASP A 42 -16.93 4.45 -2.09
N ASP A 43 -17.83 3.48 -1.91
CA ASP A 43 -18.83 3.04 -2.87
C ASP A 43 -20.30 3.31 -2.44
N GLY A 44 -20.46 3.88 -1.23
CA GLY A 44 -21.78 4.12 -0.65
C GLY A 44 -22.49 2.86 -0.11
N GLN A 45 -21.78 1.73 -0.06
CA GLN A 45 -22.35 0.47 0.43
C GLN A 45 -22.18 0.31 1.95
N ASP A 46 -22.99 -0.56 2.54
CA ASP A 46 -22.96 -0.82 3.97
C ASP A 46 -21.95 -1.89 4.33
N TYR A 47 -20.96 -1.53 5.14
CA TYR A 47 -19.95 -2.41 5.75
C TYR A 47 -20.11 -2.52 7.26
N THR A 48 -21.21 -2.01 7.85
CA THR A 48 -21.44 -2.00 9.31
C THR A 48 -21.57 -3.40 9.90
N TYR A 49 -21.95 -4.40 9.09
CA TYR A 49 -21.98 -5.81 9.50
C TYR A 49 -20.62 -6.33 9.99
N LEU A 50 -19.50 -5.75 9.50
CA LEU A 50 -18.16 -6.10 9.99
C LEU A 50 -17.92 -5.58 11.41
N ALA A 51 -18.41 -4.40 11.75
CA ALA A 51 -18.30 -3.84 13.09
C ALA A 51 -19.10 -4.66 14.12
N GLY A 52 -20.18 -5.30 13.71
CA GLY A 52 -20.94 -6.22 14.54
C GLY A 52 -20.17 -7.52 14.88
N GLN A 53 -19.12 -7.85 14.14
CA GLN A 53 -18.31 -9.06 14.35
C GLN A 53 -17.15 -8.88 15.35
N ALA A 54 -16.71 -7.63 15.60
CA ALA A 54 -15.63 -7.33 16.54
C ALA A 54 -15.67 -5.86 17.01
N GLN A 55 -15.53 -5.63 18.32
CA GLN A 55 -15.59 -4.30 18.94
C GLN A 55 -14.47 -3.33 18.49
N ASN A 56 -13.43 -3.84 17.88
CA ASN A 56 -12.27 -3.08 17.43
C ASN A 56 -12.37 -2.61 15.97
N ILE A 57 -13.47 -2.86 15.27
CA ILE A 57 -13.72 -2.39 13.91
C ILE A 57 -14.49 -1.07 13.93
N THR A 58 -13.97 -0.07 13.24
CA THR A 58 -14.58 1.24 13.06
C THR A 58 -14.86 1.45 11.57
N ILE A 59 -16.09 1.86 11.22
CA ILE A 59 -16.45 2.22 9.84
C ILE A 59 -16.37 3.75 9.72
N ALA A 60 -15.44 4.24 8.93
CA ALA A 60 -15.25 5.67 8.63
C ALA A 60 -16.09 6.06 7.41
N THR A 61 -17.39 6.24 7.64
CA THR A 61 -18.35 6.59 6.58
C THR A 61 -18.17 8.00 6.04
N SER A 62 -18.62 8.25 4.81
CA SER A 62 -18.71 9.56 4.17
C SER A 62 -19.96 9.65 3.32
N ALA A 63 -20.50 10.85 3.19
CA ALA A 63 -21.54 11.14 2.19
C ALA A 63 -20.96 11.21 0.77
N GLU A 64 -19.66 11.49 0.64
CA GLU A 64 -18.95 11.48 -0.64
C GLU A 64 -18.54 10.04 -0.97
N VAL A 65 -18.84 9.60 -2.18
CA VAL A 65 -18.50 8.28 -2.73
C VAL A 65 -17.64 8.44 -3.99
N ARG A 66 -16.88 7.41 -4.35
CA ARG A 66 -15.97 7.39 -5.51
C ARG A 66 -14.92 8.51 -5.45
N SER A 67 -14.55 8.86 -4.23
CA SER A 67 -13.51 9.87 -3.99
C SER A 67 -12.10 9.35 -4.31
N GLY A 68 -11.93 8.03 -4.36
CA GLY A 68 -10.68 7.34 -4.64
C GLY A 68 -9.99 6.79 -3.40
N ALA A 69 -9.05 5.85 -3.61
CA ALA A 69 -8.36 5.15 -2.52
C ALA A 69 -7.56 6.08 -1.59
N GLY A 70 -6.97 7.16 -2.13
CA GLY A 70 -6.24 8.15 -1.33
C GLY A 70 -7.15 8.88 -0.33
N PRO A 71 -8.22 9.55 -0.75
CA PRO A 71 -9.21 10.16 0.14
C PRO A 71 -9.84 9.17 1.13
N ALA A 72 -10.13 7.94 0.71
CA ALA A 72 -10.64 6.91 1.61
C ALA A 72 -9.62 6.57 2.71
N ARG A 73 -8.33 6.36 2.36
CA ARG A 73 -7.26 6.17 3.35
C ARG A 73 -7.12 7.37 4.29
N ASN A 74 -7.24 8.60 3.79
CA ASN A 74 -7.18 9.81 4.61
C ASN A 74 -8.33 9.86 5.62
N ARG A 75 -9.55 9.50 5.24
CA ARG A 75 -10.69 9.39 6.19
C ARG A 75 -10.42 8.35 7.27
N ALA A 76 -9.91 7.18 6.88
CA ALA A 76 -9.57 6.15 7.85
C ALA A 76 -8.44 6.58 8.80
N LEU A 77 -7.42 7.29 8.32
CA LEU A 77 -6.35 7.88 9.13
C LEU A 77 -6.87 8.87 10.17
N GLN A 78 -7.87 9.68 9.82
CA GLN A 78 -8.51 10.62 10.77
C GLN A 78 -9.25 9.89 11.89
N ALA A 79 -9.79 8.70 11.63
CA ALA A 79 -10.48 7.87 12.61
C ALA A 79 -9.53 6.94 13.40
N ALA A 80 -8.26 6.86 13.00
CA ALA A 80 -7.24 6.06 13.67
C ALA A 80 -6.89 6.61 15.05
N LYS A 81 -6.80 5.73 16.05
CA LYS A 81 -6.57 6.09 17.46
C LYS A 81 -5.20 5.67 17.98
N ALA A 82 -4.55 4.71 17.33
CA ALA A 82 -3.24 4.20 17.72
C ALA A 82 -2.12 5.15 17.31
N ASP A 83 -0.95 5.02 17.94
CA ASP A 83 0.25 5.80 17.61
C ASP A 83 0.91 5.31 16.32
N TYR A 84 0.68 4.04 15.94
CA TYR A 84 1.16 3.44 14.70
C TYR A 84 -0.02 3.05 13.80
N VAL A 85 0.24 3.09 12.50
CA VAL A 85 -0.72 2.66 11.48
C VAL A 85 -0.07 1.70 10.49
N ALA A 86 -0.90 0.79 9.95
CA ALA A 86 -0.59 -0.10 8.85
C ALA A 86 -1.67 0.02 7.78
N PHE A 87 -1.35 -0.30 6.54
CA PHE A 87 -2.28 -0.21 5.41
C PHE A 87 -2.52 -1.59 4.81
N LEU A 88 -3.79 -1.92 4.59
CA LEU A 88 -4.21 -3.15 3.94
C LEU A 88 -5.32 -2.83 2.95
N ASP A 89 -5.17 -3.23 1.70
CA ASP A 89 -6.23 -3.09 0.72
C ASP A 89 -7.30 -4.17 0.93
N ALA A 90 -8.54 -3.85 0.61
CA ALA A 90 -9.68 -4.70 0.96
C ALA A 90 -9.76 -6.02 0.18
N ASP A 91 -8.95 -6.18 -0.87
CA ASP A 91 -8.81 -7.38 -1.69
C ASP A 91 -7.52 -8.17 -1.41
N ASP A 92 -6.64 -7.67 -0.54
CA ASP A 92 -5.36 -8.26 -0.18
C ASP A 92 -5.39 -8.92 1.22
N THR A 93 -4.27 -9.55 1.61
CA THR A 93 -4.09 -10.18 2.92
C THR A 93 -2.67 -10.00 3.44
N TRP A 94 -2.46 -10.32 4.71
CA TRP A 94 -1.14 -10.44 5.31
C TRP A 94 -0.80 -11.90 5.61
N GLU A 95 0.48 -12.26 5.51
CA GLU A 95 0.99 -13.49 6.10
C GLU A 95 0.86 -13.46 7.64
N ASP A 96 0.90 -14.66 8.24
CA ASP A 96 0.94 -14.79 9.69
C ASP A 96 2.12 -14.01 10.28
N LEU A 97 1.92 -13.45 11.48
CA LEU A 97 2.91 -12.67 12.23
C LEU A 97 3.33 -11.32 11.59
N TYR A 98 2.68 -10.87 10.50
CA TYR A 98 3.05 -9.63 9.79
C TYR A 98 3.19 -8.43 10.74
N LEU A 99 2.19 -8.17 11.58
CA LEU A 99 2.25 -7.04 12.53
C LEU A 99 3.21 -7.30 13.70
N ALA A 100 3.33 -8.54 14.14
CA ALA A 100 4.28 -8.90 15.22
C ALA A 100 5.74 -8.64 14.82
N GLU A 101 6.06 -8.78 13.54
CA GLU A 101 7.41 -8.50 13.03
C GLU A 101 7.62 -7.02 12.70
N LEU A 102 6.62 -6.36 12.08
CA LEU A 102 6.81 -4.98 11.61
C LEU A 102 6.65 -3.94 12.71
N LEU A 103 5.74 -4.12 13.66
CA LEU A 103 5.48 -3.10 14.68
C LEU A 103 6.70 -2.80 15.56
N PRO A 104 7.47 -3.79 16.06
CA PRO A 104 8.71 -3.52 16.78
C PRO A 104 9.78 -2.81 15.95
N LEU A 105 9.88 -3.14 14.65
CA LEU A 105 10.78 -2.44 13.72
C LEU A 105 10.37 -0.99 13.53
N ALA A 106 9.07 -0.74 13.31
CA ALA A 106 8.54 0.62 13.17
C ALA A 106 8.73 1.44 14.47
N GLN A 107 8.55 0.82 15.64
CA GLN A 107 8.81 1.47 16.93
C GLN A 107 10.29 1.86 17.11
N LYS A 108 11.20 1.02 16.64
CA LYS A 108 12.63 1.26 16.77
C LYS A 108 13.17 2.24 15.73
N PHE A 109 12.69 2.18 14.48
CA PHE A 109 13.25 2.91 13.34
C PHE A 109 12.32 3.98 12.77
N GLY A 110 11.10 4.11 13.31
CA GLY A 110 10.07 5.06 12.89
C GLY A 110 9.14 4.53 11.80
N ALA A 111 9.61 3.63 10.95
CA ALA A 111 8.83 2.91 9.95
C ALA A 111 9.44 1.53 9.67
N ALA A 112 8.63 0.61 9.13
CA ALA A 112 9.06 -0.68 8.61
C ALA A 112 8.17 -1.09 7.44
N PHE A 113 8.68 -1.90 6.54
CA PHE A 113 7.93 -2.52 5.45
C PHE A 113 7.95 -4.04 5.57
N GLY A 114 6.90 -4.71 5.12
CA GLY A 114 6.93 -6.13 4.82
C GLY A 114 7.41 -6.38 3.40
N SER A 115 7.79 -7.63 3.10
CA SER A 115 7.88 -8.06 1.71
C SER A 115 6.50 -7.93 1.06
N THR A 116 6.45 -7.80 -0.27
CA THR A 116 5.21 -7.96 -1.05
C THR A 116 5.27 -9.27 -1.80
N SER A 117 4.37 -10.19 -1.48
CA SER A 117 4.15 -11.46 -2.18
C SER A 117 3.00 -11.28 -3.14
N ILE A 118 3.21 -11.52 -4.42
CA ILE A 118 2.19 -11.39 -5.45
C ILE A 118 1.63 -12.77 -5.75
N LEU A 119 0.35 -12.94 -5.51
CA LEU A 119 -0.36 -14.20 -5.65
C LEU A 119 -1.26 -14.18 -6.89
N ASP A 120 -1.05 -15.15 -7.78
CA ASP A 120 -1.94 -15.45 -8.89
C ASP A 120 -2.65 -16.78 -8.61
N GLN A 121 -3.99 -16.73 -8.49
CA GLN A 121 -4.82 -17.88 -8.12
C GLN A 121 -4.31 -18.63 -6.85
N GLY A 122 -3.78 -17.88 -5.89
CA GLY A 122 -3.26 -18.41 -4.62
C GLY A 122 -1.81 -18.94 -4.69
N GLN A 123 -1.15 -18.88 -5.84
CA GLN A 123 0.26 -19.25 -6.00
C GLN A 123 1.13 -17.98 -6.03
N GLU A 124 2.21 -17.98 -5.25
CA GLU A 124 3.18 -16.89 -5.29
C GLU A 124 3.95 -16.92 -6.60
N ILE A 125 3.84 -15.85 -7.39
CA ILE A 125 4.57 -15.68 -8.64
C ILE A 125 5.76 -14.74 -8.51
N LEU A 126 5.77 -13.91 -7.44
CA LEU A 126 6.83 -12.92 -7.21
C LEU A 126 6.83 -12.48 -5.75
N ARG A 127 8.02 -12.35 -5.13
CA ARG A 127 8.22 -11.74 -3.80
C ARG A 127 9.26 -10.62 -3.86
N LEU A 128 8.99 -9.47 -3.23
CA LEU A 128 9.81 -8.27 -3.27
C LEU A 128 9.76 -7.49 -1.94
N PRO A 129 10.80 -6.77 -1.54
CA PRO A 129 12.16 -6.88 -2.06
C PRO A 129 12.85 -8.14 -1.53
N LEU A 130 14.02 -8.48 -2.09
CA LEU A 130 14.88 -9.57 -1.60
C LEU A 130 15.88 -9.11 -0.52
N GLN A 131 15.85 -7.83 -0.13
CA GLN A 131 16.82 -7.21 0.76
C GLN A 131 16.18 -6.82 2.09
N ASN A 132 17.01 -6.68 3.14
CA ASN A 132 16.56 -6.36 4.50
C ASN A 132 16.23 -4.86 4.70
N ASN A 133 16.48 -4.01 3.71
CA ASN A 133 16.11 -2.59 3.72
C ASN A 133 15.49 -2.19 2.39
N LEU A 134 14.49 -1.33 2.44
CA LEU A 134 13.83 -0.74 1.28
C LEU A 134 14.39 0.65 1.01
N SER A 135 14.79 0.88 -0.24
CA SER A 135 15.36 2.13 -0.74
C SER A 135 14.65 2.61 -2.02
N PHE A 136 14.93 3.82 -2.47
CA PHE A 136 14.45 4.32 -3.76
C PHE A 136 14.84 3.40 -4.93
N ALA A 137 16.04 2.81 -4.88
CA ALA A 137 16.49 1.88 -5.91
C ALA A 137 15.60 0.63 -6.00
N ASP A 138 15.03 0.17 -4.89
CA ASP A 138 14.11 -0.98 -4.88
C ASP A 138 12.78 -0.62 -5.52
N PHE A 139 12.25 0.58 -5.27
CA PHE A 139 11.07 1.08 -5.98
C PHE A 139 11.32 1.24 -7.48
N ALA A 140 12.50 1.70 -7.89
CA ALA A 140 12.85 1.87 -9.29
C ALA A 140 12.93 0.54 -10.05
N ARG A 141 13.40 -0.53 -9.36
CA ARG A 141 13.57 -1.87 -9.95
C ARG A 141 12.32 -2.74 -9.85
N SER A 142 11.42 -2.41 -8.94
CA SER A 142 10.20 -3.21 -8.72
C SER A 142 9.00 -2.61 -9.44
N GLY A 143 8.13 -3.46 -9.96
CA GLY A 143 6.79 -3.04 -10.39
C GLY A 143 5.81 -2.91 -9.22
N ALA A 144 6.16 -3.41 -8.04
CA ALA A 144 5.27 -3.47 -6.89
C ALA A 144 5.12 -2.13 -6.16
N SER A 145 4.01 -1.98 -5.44
CA SER A 145 3.85 -1.07 -4.32
C SER A 145 4.25 -1.77 -3.01
N PHE A 146 4.61 -0.97 -2.01
CA PHE A 146 4.92 -1.42 -0.67
C PHE A 146 4.09 -0.61 0.33
N HIS A 147 3.67 -1.25 1.42
CA HIS A 147 2.82 -0.62 2.43
C HIS A 147 3.56 -0.57 3.76
N PRO A 148 3.80 0.64 4.32
CA PRO A 148 4.53 0.76 5.58
C PRO A 148 3.67 0.45 6.81
N VAL A 149 4.31 -0.03 7.86
CA VAL A 149 3.91 0.25 9.24
C VAL A 149 4.70 1.47 9.69
N VAL A 150 4.02 2.53 10.12
CA VAL A 150 4.64 3.84 10.38
C VAL A 150 3.94 4.57 11.52
N SER A 151 4.63 5.48 12.19
CA SER A 151 4.00 6.41 13.14
C SER A 151 2.86 7.16 12.48
N ARG A 152 1.69 7.23 13.14
CA ARG A 152 0.50 7.92 12.62
C ARG A 152 0.76 9.39 12.28
N MET A 153 1.64 10.06 13.01
CA MET A 153 2.04 11.45 12.71
C MET A 153 2.70 11.61 11.35
N ASN A 154 3.36 10.54 10.86
CA ASN A 154 4.12 10.55 9.60
C ASN A 154 3.41 9.78 8.47
N ALA A 155 2.19 9.29 8.70
CA ALA A 155 1.48 8.35 7.85
C ALA A 155 0.69 8.97 6.69
N GLY A 156 0.62 10.26 6.55
CA GLY A 156 -0.21 10.84 5.50
C GLY A 156 0.01 12.34 5.36
N PRO A 157 -0.78 13.02 4.56
CA PRO A 157 -1.92 12.53 3.78
C PRO A 157 -1.53 11.83 2.48
N PHE A 158 -2.46 11.02 1.94
CA PHE A 158 -2.38 10.49 0.58
C PHE A 158 -2.90 11.53 -0.42
N ILE A 159 -2.24 11.64 -1.56
CA ILE A 159 -2.67 12.50 -2.69
C ILE A 159 -3.79 11.79 -3.46
N ASN A 160 -4.82 12.53 -3.90
CA ASN A 160 -5.87 11.96 -4.74
C ASN A 160 -5.42 11.87 -6.21
N ARG A 161 -4.62 10.83 -6.51
CA ARG A 161 -4.08 10.56 -7.86
C ARG A 161 -3.73 9.07 -7.98
N PRO A 162 -3.75 8.45 -9.19
CA PRO A 162 -3.24 7.08 -9.39
C PRO A 162 -1.84 6.91 -8.82
N ALA A 163 -1.51 5.71 -8.33
CA ALA A 163 -0.23 5.38 -7.69
C ALA A 163 0.12 6.24 -6.46
N GLN A 164 -0.90 6.70 -5.73
CA GLN A 164 -0.75 7.48 -4.51
C GLN A 164 -0.08 6.68 -3.38
N ASP A 165 -0.23 5.36 -3.38
CA ASP A 165 0.43 4.40 -2.49
C ASP A 165 1.95 4.38 -2.71
N ILE A 166 2.39 4.40 -3.97
CA ILE A 166 3.82 4.49 -4.33
C ILE A 166 4.39 5.82 -3.84
N MET A 167 3.71 6.94 -4.13
CA MET A 167 4.17 8.26 -3.69
C MET A 167 4.26 8.34 -2.17
N HIS A 168 3.22 7.87 -1.46
CA HIS A 168 3.20 7.84 -0.01
C HIS A 168 4.37 7.02 0.57
N SER A 169 4.63 5.83 0.01
CA SER A 169 5.73 4.98 0.47
C SER A 169 7.10 5.60 0.20
N LEU A 170 7.27 6.31 -0.93
CA LEU A 170 8.49 7.07 -1.21
C LEU A 170 8.68 8.24 -0.23
N GLU A 171 7.62 8.94 0.16
CA GLU A 171 7.68 9.96 1.20
C GLU A 171 8.11 9.39 2.55
N VAL A 172 7.58 8.20 2.93
CA VAL A 172 8.01 7.50 4.15
C VAL A 172 9.48 7.10 4.07
N VAL A 173 9.93 6.51 2.95
CA VAL A 173 11.35 6.14 2.77
C VAL A 173 12.26 7.37 2.83
N ALA A 174 11.85 8.48 2.22
CA ALA A 174 12.60 9.73 2.25
C ALA A 174 12.73 10.31 3.67
N LEU A 175 11.64 10.25 4.44
CA LEU A 175 11.59 10.75 5.82
C LEU A 175 12.55 9.99 6.74
N TYR A 176 12.78 8.69 6.48
CA TYR A 176 13.62 7.82 7.31
C TYR A 176 14.97 7.47 6.64
N GLY A 177 15.48 8.31 5.75
CA GLY A 177 16.86 8.27 5.29
C GLY A 177 17.17 7.28 4.18
N ASN A 178 16.19 6.90 3.36
CA ASN A 178 16.35 6.03 2.19
C ASN A 178 16.88 4.60 2.51
N ALA A 179 16.62 4.10 3.73
CA ALA A 179 17.00 2.75 4.15
C ALA A 179 16.07 2.28 5.27
N VAL A 180 14.81 1.98 4.93
CA VAL A 180 13.81 1.56 5.92
C VAL A 180 13.83 0.03 6.06
N PRO A 181 13.82 -0.53 7.29
CA PRO A 181 13.91 -1.98 7.49
C PRO A 181 12.74 -2.71 6.86
N VAL A 182 13.04 -3.89 6.30
CA VAL A 182 12.06 -4.82 5.71
C VAL A 182 12.03 -6.10 6.52
N SER A 183 10.83 -6.54 6.91
CA SER A 183 10.58 -7.90 7.43
C SER A 183 10.32 -8.87 6.28
N GLN A 184 10.58 -10.15 6.54
CA GLN A 184 10.26 -11.24 5.60
C GLN A 184 8.77 -11.59 5.60
N ALA A 185 8.02 -11.26 6.65
CA ALA A 185 6.57 -11.40 6.65
C ALA A 185 5.96 -10.54 5.53
N ALA A 186 5.08 -11.14 4.70
CA ALA A 186 4.66 -10.49 3.48
C ALA A 186 3.25 -9.90 3.54
N TYR A 187 3.12 -8.76 2.88
CA TYR A 187 1.87 -8.27 2.32
C TYR A 187 1.55 -9.11 1.08
N GLN A 188 0.43 -9.79 1.07
CA GLN A 188 0.00 -10.68 -0.01
C GLN A 188 -0.96 -9.94 -0.94
N LEU A 189 -0.45 -9.50 -2.10
CA LEU A 189 -1.22 -8.89 -3.16
C LEU A 189 -1.86 -10.00 -4.01
N HIS A 190 -3.19 -10.06 -4.01
CA HIS A 190 -3.95 -11.03 -4.80
C HIS A 190 -4.31 -10.45 -6.16
N LEU A 191 -3.84 -11.07 -7.24
CA LEU A 191 -4.24 -10.66 -8.59
C LEU A 191 -5.72 -10.94 -8.79
N ASN A 192 -6.44 -9.88 -9.15
CA ASN A 192 -7.87 -9.94 -9.44
C ASN A 192 -8.12 -9.31 -10.82
N PRO A 193 -8.77 -10.04 -11.75
CA PRO A 193 -9.12 -9.49 -13.06
C PRO A 193 -10.00 -8.25 -13.02
N LEU A 194 -10.71 -8.02 -11.91
CA LEU A 194 -11.57 -6.85 -11.70
C LEU A 194 -10.85 -5.69 -10.98
N SER A 195 -9.57 -5.85 -10.63
CA SER A 195 -8.81 -4.80 -9.96
C SER A 195 -8.57 -3.58 -10.86
N THR A 196 -8.36 -2.42 -10.24
CA THR A 196 -8.04 -1.18 -10.96
C THR A 196 -6.78 -1.32 -11.84
N THR A 197 -5.85 -2.18 -11.46
CA THR A 197 -4.60 -2.44 -12.20
C THR A 197 -4.81 -3.33 -13.42
N ALA A 198 -5.92 -4.07 -13.49
CA ALA A 198 -6.29 -4.89 -14.65
C ALA A 198 -6.95 -4.08 -15.78
N ASP A 199 -7.36 -2.82 -15.54
CA ASP A 199 -7.91 -1.94 -16.57
C ASP A 199 -6.85 -1.62 -17.65
N SER A 200 -7.18 -1.86 -18.92
CA SER A 200 -6.31 -1.61 -20.08
C SER A 200 -5.77 -0.18 -20.17
N ASN A 201 -6.48 0.80 -19.58
CA ASN A 201 -6.06 2.19 -19.51
C ASN A 201 -5.19 2.51 -18.26
N PHE A 202 -5.03 1.56 -17.34
CA PHE A 202 -4.34 1.81 -16.08
C PHE A 202 -2.89 2.29 -16.32
N SER A 203 -2.11 1.60 -17.14
CA SER A 203 -0.72 1.95 -17.44
C SER A 203 -0.58 3.37 -17.97
N ARG A 204 -1.51 3.83 -18.83
CA ARG A 204 -1.52 5.21 -19.35
C ARG A 204 -1.84 6.21 -18.25
N ARG A 205 -2.85 5.94 -17.41
CA ARG A 205 -3.21 6.81 -16.28
C ARG A 205 -2.09 6.88 -15.24
N ALA A 206 -1.45 5.75 -14.94
CA ALA A 206 -0.32 5.70 -14.03
C ALA A 206 0.88 6.49 -14.57
N THR A 207 1.20 6.37 -15.85
CA THR A 207 2.29 7.13 -16.47
C THR A 207 2.04 8.64 -16.40
N ALA A 208 0.84 9.11 -16.70
CA ALA A 208 0.48 10.52 -16.56
C ALA A 208 0.56 11.00 -15.09
N ALA A 209 0.19 10.12 -14.13
CA ALA A 209 0.33 10.41 -12.71
C ALA A 209 1.81 10.52 -12.30
N TYR A 210 2.69 9.67 -12.82
CA TYR A 210 4.13 9.72 -12.55
C TYR A 210 4.76 11.04 -13.04
N GLU A 211 4.37 11.52 -14.23
CA GLU A 211 4.82 12.83 -14.75
C GLU A 211 4.39 13.97 -13.83
N ALA A 212 3.15 13.93 -13.35
CA ALA A 212 2.66 14.94 -12.42
C ALA A 212 3.35 14.86 -11.05
N TYR A 213 3.70 13.67 -10.54
CA TYR A 213 4.50 13.52 -9.33
C TYR A 213 5.92 14.09 -9.51
N VAL A 214 6.56 13.86 -10.66
CA VAL A 214 7.86 14.46 -10.98
C VAL A 214 7.81 15.99 -10.90
N GLN A 215 6.75 16.59 -11.45
CA GLN A 215 6.56 18.05 -11.36
C GLN A 215 6.35 18.51 -9.91
N ASP A 216 5.48 17.82 -9.15
CA ASP A 216 5.20 18.18 -7.75
C ASP A 216 6.46 18.08 -6.87
N ILE A 217 7.29 17.05 -7.08
CA ILE A 217 8.57 16.89 -6.37
C ILE A 217 9.51 18.05 -6.70
N ARG A 218 9.72 18.37 -7.97
CA ARG A 218 10.60 19.47 -8.40
C ARG A 218 10.15 20.83 -7.91
N LEU A 219 8.84 21.01 -7.75
CA LEU A 219 8.25 22.25 -7.20
C LEU A 219 8.20 22.28 -5.65
N GLY A 220 8.71 21.24 -4.97
CA GLY A 220 8.67 21.13 -3.51
C GLY A 220 7.27 21.03 -2.92
N LYS A 221 6.30 20.49 -3.67
CA LYS A 221 4.90 20.30 -3.26
C LYS A 221 4.63 18.97 -2.54
N THR A 222 5.67 18.19 -2.27
CA THR A 222 5.61 16.89 -1.62
C THR A 222 6.31 16.93 -0.28
N ARG A 223 6.16 15.89 0.53
CA ARG A 223 6.90 15.74 1.80
C ARG A 223 8.32 15.21 1.63
N ILE A 224 8.76 15.00 0.38
CA ILE A 224 10.12 14.50 0.10
C ILE A 224 11.11 15.65 0.32
N PRO A 225 12.13 15.47 1.20
CA PRO A 225 13.18 16.45 1.39
C PRO A 225 13.93 16.74 0.09
N ALA A 226 14.38 17.97 -0.12
CA ALA A 226 15.06 18.41 -1.34
C ALA A 226 16.29 17.54 -1.70
N ALA A 227 16.99 17.02 -0.69
CA ALA A 227 18.13 16.12 -0.88
C ALA A 227 17.77 14.82 -1.65
N TYR A 228 16.49 14.41 -1.67
CA TYR A 228 16.03 13.18 -2.32
C TYR A 228 15.16 13.43 -3.56
N HIS A 229 15.03 14.69 -4.02
CA HIS A 229 14.18 15.02 -5.17
C HIS A 229 14.61 14.26 -6.43
N GLU A 230 15.90 14.31 -6.79
CA GLU A 230 16.39 13.67 -8.03
C GLU A 230 16.31 12.13 -7.95
N ASP A 231 16.62 11.53 -6.80
CA ASP A 231 16.48 10.08 -6.60
C ASP A 231 15.02 9.63 -6.76
N THR A 232 14.09 10.39 -6.20
CA THR A 232 12.65 10.05 -6.29
C THR A 232 12.10 10.30 -7.69
N VAL A 233 12.55 11.35 -8.38
CA VAL A 233 12.25 11.59 -9.80
C VAL A 233 12.74 10.42 -10.65
N ALA A 234 13.95 9.91 -10.39
CA ALA A 234 14.49 8.75 -11.10
C ALA A 234 13.64 7.49 -10.91
N VAL A 235 13.02 7.29 -9.73
CA VAL A 235 12.06 6.20 -9.49
C VAL A 235 10.87 6.31 -10.43
N PHE A 236 10.22 7.47 -10.52
CA PHE A 236 9.04 7.64 -11.39
C PHE A 236 9.39 7.50 -12.87
N HIS A 237 10.56 7.96 -13.30
CA HIS A 237 11.05 7.70 -14.66
C HIS A 237 11.27 6.20 -14.92
N ALA A 238 11.82 5.45 -13.95
CA ALA A 238 11.99 4.00 -14.07
C ALA A 238 10.63 3.28 -14.18
N LYS A 239 9.65 3.64 -13.34
CA LYS A 239 8.30 3.10 -13.40
C LYS A 239 7.59 3.43 -14.73
N SER A 240 7.79 4.63 -15.27
CA SER A 240 7.27 5.00 -16.60
C SER A 240 7.87 4.14 -17.71
N ARG A 241 9.17 3.83 -17.63
CA ARG A 241 9.81 2.89 -18.57
C ARG A 241 9.26 1.48 -18.48
N LEU A 242 9.03 0.96 -17.24
CA LEU A 242 8.41 -0.36 -17.03
C LEU A 242 6.98 -0.40 -17.60
N ASN A 243 6.16 0.63 -17.36
CA ASN A 243 4.81 0.71 -17.91
C ASN A 243 4.82 0.74 -19.45
N ARG A 244 5.77 1.45 -20.06
CA ARG A 244 5.93 1.48 -21.52
C ARG A 244 6.32 0.10 -22.04
N ALA A 245 7.32 -0.54 -21.45
CA ALA A 245 7.75 -1.88 -21.84
C ALA A 245 6.60 -2.92 -21.74
N TYR A 246 5.77 -2.83 -20.70
CA TYR A 246 4.57 -3.65 -20.55
C TYR A 246 3.56 -3.40 -21.69
N THR A 247 3.31 -2.15 -22.03
CA THR A 247 2.39 -1.76 -23.10
C THR A 247 2.91 -2.24 -24.47
N ASP A 248 4.22 -2.06 -24.73
CA ASP A 248 4.88 -2.46 -25.97
C ASP A 248 4.91 -3.99 -26.15
N ALA A 249 4.90 -4.75 -25.04
CA ALA A 249 4.78 -6.21 -25.03
C ALA A 249 3.34 -6.71 -25.33
N GLY A 250 2.39 -5.80 -25.58
CA GLY A 250 1.02 -6.13 -25.98
C GLY A 250 0.04 -6.38 -24.84
N GLY A 251 0.48 -6.34 -23.58
CA GLY A 251 -0.40 -6.37 -22.38
C GLY A 251 -1.32 -7.59 -22.26
N THR A 252 -0.93 -8.76 -22.80
CA THR A 252 -1.76 -9.98 -22.81
C THR A 252 -1.78 -10.73 -21.47
N GLN A 253 -0.85 -10.43 -20.59
CA GLN A 253 -0.74 -10.96 -19.23
C GLN A 253 -0.91 -9.82 -18.22
N SER A 254 -1.12 -10.14 -16.93
CA SER A 254 -1.15 -9.10 -15.91
C SER A 254 0.20 -8.37 -15.80
N TYR A 255 0.18 -7.12 -15.34
CA TYR A 255 1.41 -6.33 -15.14
C TYR A 255 2.43 -7.06 -14.25
N TYR A 256 1.98 -7.74 -13.21
CA TYR A 256 2.87 -8.47 -12.30
C TYR A 256 3.42 -9.76 -12.87
N GLN A 257 2.65 -10.48 -13.71
CA GLN A 257 3.18 -11.62 -14.48
C GLN A 257 4.27 -11.16 -15.45
N PHE A 258 4.07 -10.01 -16.10
CA PHE A 258 5.11 -9.41 -16.95
C PHE A 258 6.38 -9.06 -16.17
N ILE A 259 6.24 -8.42 -14.99
CA ILE A 259 7.39 -8.10 -14.14
C ILE A 259 8.12 -9.37 -13.65
N ALA A 260 7.38 -10.41 -13.28
CA ALA A 260 7.96 -11.68 -12.86
C ALA A 260 8.79 -12.33 -13.99
N ALA A 261 8.27 -12.29 -15.22
CA ALA A 261 8.94 -12.85 -16.40
C ALA A 261 10.22 -12.09 -16.82
N MET A 262 10.33 -10.79 -16.46
CA MET A 262 11.53 -9.97 -16.76
C MET A 262 12.70 -10.24 -15.83
N ARG A 263 12.50 -10.94 -14.73
CA ARG A 263 13.58 -11.21 -13.76
C ARG A 263 14.32 -12.47 -14.17
N PRO A 264 15.66 -12.44 -14.25
CA PRO A 264 16.42 -13.68 -14.34
C PRO A 264 16.20 -14.48 -13.03
N CYS A 265 15.98 -15.79 -13.19
CA CYS A 265 15.94 -16.76 -12.10
C CYS A 265 17.22 -16.71 -11.26
#